data_3ce01ecdbb87d86e042b0289cf38546e
#
_entry.id   3ce01ecdbb87d86e042b0289cf38546e
#
_cell.length_a   1.000
_cell.length_b   1.000
_cell.length_c   1.000
_cell.angle_alpha   90.00
_cell.angle_beta   90.00
_cell.angle_gamma   90.00
#
_symmetry.space_group_name_H-M   'P 1'
#
loop_
_entity.id
_entity.type
_entity.pdbx_description
1 polymer ?
#
loop_
_entity_poly.entity_id
_entity_poly.type
_entity_poly.pdbx_seq_one_letter_code
_entity_poly.pdbx_strand_id
1 'polypeptide(L)'
;MKKTMLLGALLLSAVTAFGQESRQDASISATGDFAPEIHGATGTYTTSNTTLGALVSYRYLLTPRSGLELNYGFTQNSPVYTIPGTLKNTVHARQQEISAAYVFSMTFKRYSPFLEAGPGVMFFSPIHDFGSNILDTKRTTTIGGVFGGGVAYELSPSFDIRAEYRGFVGKTPNFGIDDFSTNRYRVISSPSIGVAYHF
;
A
#
# COMPACT_ATOMS: atom_id res chain seq x y z
N MET A 1 17.54 23.52 -11.32
CA MET A 1 16.87 23.40 -12.63
C MET A 1 17.49 22.36 -13.56
N LYS A 2 18.82 22.22 -13.73
CA LYS A 2 19.43 21.22 -14.63
C LYS A 2 19.21 19.77 -14.23
N LYS A 3 19.16 19.44 -12.92
CA LYS A 3 18.93 18.05 -12.43
C LYS A 3 17.49 17.57 -12.59
N THR A 4 16.51 18.46 -12.50
CA THR A 4 15.09 18.13 -12.76
C THR A 4 14.78 17.93 -14.23
N MET A 5 15.48 18.66 -15.14
CA MET A 5 15.36 18.44 -16.59
C MET A 5 15.97 17.11 -17.02
N LEU A 6 17.07 16.66 -16.37
CA LEU A 6 17.69 15.37 -16.68
C LEU A 6 16.79 14.20 -16.28
N LEU A 7 16.11 14.31 -15.13
CA LEU A 7 15.17 13.29 -14.67
C LEU A 7 13.94 13.19 -15.59
N GLY A 8 13.43 14.32 -16.06
CA GLY A 8 12.33 14.39 -17.03
C GLY A 8 12.73 13.82 -18.40
N ALA A 9 13.95 14.07 -18.87
CA ALA A 9 14.47 13.53 -20.13
C ALA A 9 14.72 12.02 -20.04
N LEU A 10 15.17 11.51 -18.87
CA LEU A 10 15.35 10.07 -18.64
C LEU A 10 14.02 9.33 -18.60
N LEU A 11 12.98 9.93 -18.03
CA LEU A 11 11.62 9.38 -18.03
C LEU A 11 10.98 9.39 -19.42
N LEU A 12 11.23 10.42 -20.24
CA LEU A 12 10.74 10.50 -21.61
C LEU A 12 11.50 9.57 -22.58
N SER A 13 12.78 9.31 -22.38
CA SER A 13 13.55 8.39 -23.22
C SER A 13 13.20 6.92 -22.97
N ALA A 14 12.66 6.57 -21.82
CA ALA A 14 12.14 5.24 -21.54
C ALA A 14 10.87 4.92 -22.33
N VAL A 15 10.16 5.92 -22.87
CA VAL A 15 8.88 5.76 -23.60
C VAL A 15 9.07 5.44 -25.09
N THR A 16 10.28 5.53 -25.67
CA THR A 16 10.48 5.45 -27.13
C THR A 16 11.09 4.14 -27.66
N ALA A 17 11.20 3.08 -26.85
CA ALA A 17 11.84 1.82 -27.27
C ALA A 17 10.82 0.71 -27.60
N PHE A 18 9.84 0.94 -28.48
CA PHE A 18 8.69 0.05 -28.61
C PHE A 18 8.40 -0.52 -30.00
N GLY A 19 8.80 -1.74 -30.19
CA GLY A 19 8.34 -2.74 -31.14
C GLY A 19 8.29 -4.15 -30.53
N GLN A 20 8.30 -4.30 -29.19
CA GLN A 20 8.19 -5.61 -28.52
C GLN A 20 6.88 -5.66 -27.73
N GLU A 21 6.28 -6.88 -27.65
CA GLU A 21 5.14 -7.15 -26.77
C GLU A 21 5.34 -6.46 -25.41
N SER A 22 4.39 -5.61 -25.00
CA SER A 22 4.50 -4.82 -23.79
C SER A 22 4.59 -5.74 -22.58
N ARG A 23 5.80 -5.86 -22.02
CA ARG A 23 6.07 -6.69 -20.83
C ARG A 23 6.05 -5.90 -19.55
N GLN A 24 5.70 -4.64 -19.62
CA GLN A 24 5.76 -3.72 -18.50
C GLN A 24 4.45 -2.95 -18.42
N ASP A 25 3.99 -2.78 -17.21
CA ASP A 25 2.89 -1.86 -16.94
C ASP A 25 3.20 -0.99 -15.70
N ALA A 26 2.69 0.22 -15.72
CA ALA A 26 2.70 1.12 -14.57
C ALA A 26 1.27 1.54 -14.25
N SER A 27 0.90 1.52 -12.97
CA SER A 27 -0.44 1.89 -12.57
C SER A 27 -0.46 2.93 -11.45
N ILE A 28 -1.53 3.71 -11.43
CA ILE A 28 -1.87 4.59 -10.33
C ILE A 28 -3.32 4.32 -9.92
N SER A 29 -3.53 4.14 -8.62
CA SER A 29 -4.82 3.79 -8.04
C SER A 29 -5.16 4.65 -6.84
N ALA A 30 -6.43 4.97 -6.68
CA ALA A 30 -6.96 5.42 -5.40
C ALA A 30 -7.22 4.19 -4.52
N THR A 31 -6.82 4.25 -3.26
CA THR A 31 -6.99 3.15 -2.31
C THR A 31 -7.69 3.62 -1.05
N GLY A 32 -8.44 2.74 -0.42
CA GLY A 32 -8.99 2.95 0.92
C GLY A 32 -8.33 1.99 1.89
N ASP A 33 -7.87 2.46 3.05
CA ASP A 33 -7.31 1.60 4.09
C ASP A 33 -8.30 1.33 5.20
N PHE A 34 -8.48 0.04 5.51
CA PHE A 34 -9.32 -0.46 6.58
C PHE A 34 -8.48 -1.37 7.49
N ALA A 35 -8.38 -1.02 8.75
CA ALA A 35 -7.73 -1.86 9.74
C ALA A 35 -8.74 -2.25 10.82
N PRO A 36 -8.87 -3.56 11.14
CA PRO A 36 -9.78 -4.02 12.18
C PRO A 36 -9.31 -3.52 13.55
N GLU A 37 -10.27 -3.43 14.48
CA GLU A 37 -9.97 -3.19 15.90
C GLU A 37 -9.18 -4.37 16.47
N ILE A 38 -8.18 -4.07 17.28
CA ILE A 38 -7.32 -5.07 17.91
C ILE A 38 -7.29 -4.86 19.40
N HIS A 39 -7.53 -5.95 20.14
CA HIS A 39 -7.43 -6.01 21.58
C HIS A 39 -6.08 -6.62 22.00
N GLY A 40 -5.30 -5.86 22.77
CA GLY A 40 -4.07 -6.35 23.40
C GLY A 40 -4.35 -7.15 24.67
N ALA A 41 -3.34 -7.89 25.14
CA ALA A 41 -3.45 -8.73 26.35
C ALA A 41 -3.68 -7.92 27.63
N THR A 42 -3.28 -6.65 27.66
CA THR A 42 -3.42 -5.72 28.80
C THR A 42 -4.74 -4.95 28.81
N GLY A 43 -5.68 -5.30 27.92
CA GLY A 43 -6.95 -4.58 27.77
C GLY A 43 -6.85 -3.31 26.91
N THR A 44 -5.66 -2.95 26.42
CA THR A 44 -5.48 -1.87 25.44
C THR A 44 -6.09 -2.30 24.11
N TYR A 45 -6.87 -1.44 23.47
CA TYR A 45 -7.38 -1.68 22.12
C TYR A 45 -7.08 -0.52 21.20
N THR A 46 -6.88 -0.85 19.91
CA THR A 46 -6.56 0.11 18.88
C THR A 46 -7.63 0.07 17.80
N THR A 47 -8.23 1.21 17.53
CA THR A 47 -9.20 1.41 16.44
C THR A 47 -8.58 2.33 15.39
N SER A 48 -8.71 1.99 14.12
CA SER A 48 -8.28 2.83 13.01
C SER A 48 -9.47 3.35 12.22
N ASN A 49 -9.42 4.60 11.81
CA ASN A 49 -10.40 5.16 10.90
C ASN A 49 -10.11 4.69 9.47
N THR A 50 -11.17 4.57 8.66
CA THR A 50 -11.05 4.40 7.23
C THR A 50 -10.44 5.65 6.61
N THR A 51 -9.40 5.48 5.81
CA THR A 51 -8.71 6.59 5.13
C THR A 51 -8.54 6.32 3.65
N LEU A 52 -8.46 7.41 2.88
CA LEU A 52 -8.13 7.35 1.47
C LEU A 52 -6.63 7.58 1.26
N GLY A 53 -6.09 6.93 0.24
CA GLY A 53 -4.70 7.01 -0.14
C GLY A 53 -4.48 6.83 -1.63
N ALA A 54 -3.22 6.70 -1.98
CA ALA A 54 -2.78 6.42 -3.34
C ALA A 54 -1.84 5.21 -3.36
N LEU A 55 -1.94 4.43 -4.41
CA LEU A 55 -1.08 3.29 -4.70
C LEU A 55 -0.49 3.48 -6.10
N VAL A 56 0.82 3.37 -6.21
CA VAL A 56 1.55 3.36 -7.48
C VAL A 56 2.21 1.99 -7.60
N SER A 57 2.05 1.34 -8.75
CA SER A 57 2.61 0.02 -9.00
C SER A 57 3.36 -0.01 -10.33
N TYR A 58 4.41 -0.80 -10.37
CA TYR A 58 5.14 -1.13 -11.57
C TYR A 58 5.25 -2.64 -11.68
N ARG A 59 4.74 -3.21 -12.77
CA ARG A 59 4.73 -4.65 -13.03
C ARG A 59 5.59 -4.99 -14.23
N TYR A 60 6.43 -6.01 -14.06
CA TYR A 60 7.21 -6.63 -15.12
C TYR A 60 6.74 -8.06 -15.34
N LEU A 61 6.24 -8.36 -16.55
CA LEU A 61 5.75 -9.69 -16.91
C LEU A 61 6.93 -10.61 -17.25
N LEU A 62 7.11 -11.65 -16.46
CA LEU A 62 8.08 -12.72 -16.71
C LEU A 62 7.57 -13.68 -17.79
N THR A 63 6.27 -13.95 -17.76
CA THR A 63 5.54 -14.76 -18.73
C THR A 63 4.18 -14.11 -18.99
N PRO A 64 3.41 -14.53 -20.00
CA PRO A 64 2.05 -14.02 -20.23
C PRO A 64 1.10 -14.18 -19.03
N ARG A 65 1.45 -15.02 -18.04
CA ARG A 65 0.60 -15.31 -16.87
C ARG A 65 1.24 -14.96 -15.54
N SER A 66 2.50 -14.56 -15.53
CA SER A 66 3.21 -14.28 -14.28
C SER A 66 4.09 -13.05 -14.39
N GLY A 67 4.18 -12.29 -13.31
CA GLY A 67 5.00 -11.08 -13.24
C GLY A 67 5.50 -10.81 -11.84
N LEU A 68 6.41 -9.86 -11.76
CA LEU A 68 6.86 -9.23 -10.51
C LEU A 68 6.31 -7.81 -10.49
N GLU A 69 5.76 -7.41 -9.35
CA GLU A 69 5.20 -6.09 -9.14
C GLU A 69 5.87 -5.41 -7.96
N LEU A 70 6.28 -4.18 -8.16
CA LEU A 70 6.75 -3.29 -7.11
C LEU A 70 5.66 -2.26 -6.81
N ASN A 71 5.36 -2.08 -5.55
CA ASN A 71 4.29 -1.23 -5.09
C ASN A 71 4.80 -0.18 -4.12
N TYR A 72 4.25 1.04 -4.25
CA TYR A 72 4.38 2.11 -3.27
C TYR A 72 3.01 2.65 -2.91
N GLY A 73 2.61 2.43 -1.66
CA GLY A 73 1.37 2.93 -1.08
C GLY A 73 1.61 4.12 -0.17
N PHE A 74 0.69 5.09 -0.20
CA PHE A 74 0.70 6.25 0.67
C PHE A 74 -0.70 6.53 1.19
N THR A 75 -0.85 6.54 2.53
CA THR A 75 -2.08 6.93 3.23
C THR A 75 -1.76 7.75 4.46
N GLN A 76 -2.77 8.45 4.98
CA GLN A 76 -2.70 9.08 6.29
C GLN A 76 -3.76 8.44 7.17
N ASN A 77 -3.36 7.92 8.32
CA ASN A 77 -4.24 7.22 9.24
C ASN A 77 -4.13 7.82 10.65
N SER A 78 -5.21 7.73 11.41
CA SER A 78 -5.31 8.29 12.76
C SER A 78 -5.75 7.19 13.74
N PRO A 79 -4.85 6.23 14.06
CA PRO A 79 -5.18 5.20 15.05
C PRO A 79 -5.46 5.82 16.43
N VAL A 80 -6.53 5.33 17.05
CA VAL A 80 -6.93 5.71 18.41
C VAL A 80 -6.58 4.55 19.34
N TYR A 81 -5.72 4.84 20.32
CA TYR A 81 -5.35 3.91 21.38
C TYR A 81 -6.17 4.18 22.61
N THR A 82 -6.89 3.18 23.08
CA THR A 82 -7.64 3.24 24.34
C THR A 82 -7.00 2.32 25.35
N ILE A 83 -6.54 2.91 26.47
CA ILE A 83 -5.95 2.20 27.59
C ILE A 83 -6.99 2.19 28.71
N PRO A 84 -7.29 1.05 29.38
CA PRO A 84 -8.24 0.98 30.48
C PRO A 84 -7.89 1.97 31.60
N GLY A 85 -8.87 2.79 32.01
CA GLY A 85 -8.69 3.80 33.06
C GLY A 85 -7.99 5.09 32.63
N THR A 86 -7.66 5.25 31.34
CA THR A 86 -6.98 6.43 30.80
C THR A 86 -7.80 7.06 29.67
N LEU A 87 -7.50 8.32 29.33
CA LEU A 87 -8.10 9.01 28.19
C LEU A 87 -7.69 8.35 26.88
N LYS A 88 -8.55 8.47 25.86
CA LYS A 88 -8.25 8.04 24.48
C LYS A 88 -7.10 8.87 23.92
N ASN A 89 -6.14 8.19 23.35
CA ASN A 89 -4.97 8.81 22.70
C ASN A 89 -5.05 8.62 21.20
N THR A 90 -5.05 9.71 20.46
CA THR A 90 -5.06 9.71 19.00
C THR A 90 -3.66 10.05 18.48
N VAL A 91 -3.15 9.24 17.55
CA VAL A 91 -1.87 9.47 16.88
C VAL A 91 -2.14 9.66 15.40
N HIS A 92 -1.96 10.88 14.90
CA HIS A 92 -2.00 11.10 13.46
C HIS A 92 -0.69 10.56 12.84
N ALA A 93 -0.80 9.63 11.92
CA ALA A 93 0.38 9.01 11.32
C ALA A 93 0.26 8.95 9.79
N ARG A 94 1.37 9.29 9.13
CA ARG A 94 1.58 9.01 7.73
C ARG A 94 2.02 7.57 7.60
N GLN A 95 1.33 6.82 6.75
CA GLN A 95 1.60 5.43 6.46
C GLN A 95 2.12 5.30 5.04
N GLN A 96 3.28 4.67 4.88
CA GLN A 96 3.90 4.41 3.60
C GLN A 96 4.20 2.92 3.51
N GLU A 97 3.82 2.28 2.41
CA GLU A 97 4.11 0.89 2.11
C GLU A 97 5.05 0.79 0.94
N ILE A 98 6.05 -0.08 1.03
CA ILE A 98 6.85 -0.55 -0.09
C ILE A 98 6.74 -2.06 -0.09
N SER A 99 6.32 -2.64 -1.20
CA SER A 99 6.18 -4.08 -1.33
C SER A 99 6.62 -4.59 -2.70
N ALA A 100 7.03 -5.86 -2.74
CA ALA A 100 7.33 -6.59 -3.96
C ALA A 100 6.49 -7.85 -3.97
N ALA A 101 5.66 -8.03 -5.00
CA ALA A 101 4.75 -9.15 -5.10
C ALA A 101 5.00 -9.96 -6.38
N TYR A 102 4.83 -11.26 -6.26
CA TYR A 102 4.65 -12.13 -7.42
C TYR A 102 3.18 -12.09 -7.79
N VAL A 103 2.91 -11.84 -9.08
CA VAL A 103 1.56 -11.73 -9.62
C VAL A 103 1.32 -12.90 -10.58
N PHE A 104 0.21 -13.58 -10.40
CA PHE A 104 -0.29 -14.59 -11.33
C PHE A 104 -1.59 -14.11 -11.94
N SER A 105 -1.67 -14.04 -13.27
CA SER A 105 -2.84 -13.53 -13.99
C SER A 105 -3.31 -14.53 -15.06
N MET A 106 -4.60 -14.47 -15.35
CA MET A 106 -5.22 -15.20 -16.46
C MET A 106 -6.01 -14.22 -17.31
N THR A 107 -5.86 -14.29 -18.62
CA THR A 107 -6.57 -13.37 -19.54
C THR A 107 -7.77 -14.06 -20.16
N PHE A 108 -8.94 -13.46 -20.03
CA PHE A 108 -10.21 -13.88 -20.62
C PHE A 108 -10.77 -12.73 -21.49
N LYS A 109 -10.45 -12.72 -22.76
CA LYS A 109 -10.83 -11.63 -23.66
C LYS A 109 -10.31 -10.28 -23.15
N ARG A 110 -11.17 -9.44 -22.57
CA ARG A 110 -10.86 -8.11 -22.01
C ARG A 110 -10.68 -8.11 -20.51
N TYR A 111 -10.88 -9.25 -19.82
CA TYR A 111 -10.75 -9.35 -18.36
C TYR A 111 -9.51 -10.15 -18.01
N SER A 112 -8.72 -9.64 -17.13
CA SER A 112 -7.52 -10.30 -16.63
C SER A 112 -7.58 -10.36 -15.10
N PRO A 113 -8.25 -11.36 -14.51
CA PRO A 113 -8.17 -11.60 -13.09
C PRO A 113 -6.73 -11.97 -12.70
N PHE A 114 -6.31 -11.50 -11.53
CA PHE A 114 -4.99 -11.77 -11.00
C PHE A 114 -5.00 -11.99 -9.49
N LEU A 115 -3.98 -12.67 -9.02
CA LEU A 115 -3.66 -12.85 -7.60
C LEU A 115 -2.22 -12.41 -7.39
N GLU A 116 -1.94 -11.88 -6.21
CA GLU A 116 -0.61 -11.44 -5.85
C GLU A 116 -0.24 -11.82 -4.42
N ALA A 117 1.05 -12.06 -4.19
CA ALA A 117 1.59 -12.27 -2.86
C ALA A 117 3.09 -11.94 -2.83
N GLY A 118 3.57 -11.41 -1.69
CA GLY A 118 4.99 -11.10 -1.53
C GLY A 118 5.34 -10.43 -0.22
N PRO A 119 6.61 -10.11 -0.02
CA PRO A 119 7.07 -9.34 1.14
C PRO A 119 6.76 -7.85 1.01
N GLY A 120 6.60 -7.19 2.14
CA GLY A 120 6.40 -5.75 2.21
C GLY A 120 6.93 -5.14 3.51
N VAL A 121 7.15 -3.84 3.46
CA VAL A 121 7.56 -3.03 4.61
C VAL A 121 6.63 -1.83 4.70
N MET A 122 6.13 -1.58 5.90
CA MET A 122 5.27 -0.45 6.17
C MET A 122 5.91 0.49 7.19
N PHE A 123 5.95 1.77 6.84
CA PHE A 123 6.52 2.83 7.67
C PHE A 123 5.39 3.68 8.24
N PHE A 124 5.35 3.80 9.56
CA PHE A 124 4.42 4.66 10.28
C PHE A 124 5.19 5.86 10.81
N SER A 125 4.92 7.04 10.29
CA SER A 125 5.56 8.29 10.70
C SER A 125 4.53 9.18 11.39
N PRO A 126 4.61 9.39 12.71
CA PRO A 126 3.71 10.28 13.43
C PRO A 126 3.78 11.70 12.89
N ILE A 127 2.63 12.37 12.83
CA ILE A 127 2.51 13.78 12.49
C ILE A 127 2.24 14.52 13.80
N HIS A 128 3.14 15.40 14.19
CA HIS A 128 2.97 16.23 15.38
C HIS A 128 2.10 17.45 15.03
N ASP A 129 0.81 17.33 15.26
CA ASP A 129 -0.18 18.38 15.08
C ASP A 129 -1.10 18.50 16.29
N PHE A 130 -1.99 19.49 16.29
CA PHE A 130 -2.93 19.75 17.39
C PHE A 130 -3.95 18.61 17.63
N GLY A 131 -4.08 17.66 16.71
CA GLY A 131 -4.94 16.47 16.85
C GLY A 131 -4.23 15.26 17.47
N SER A 132 -2.90 15.34 17.66
CA SER A 132 -2.10 14.28 18.27
C SER A 132 -1.87 14.57 19.74
N ASN A 133 -2.45 13.74 20.62
CA ASN A 133 -2.36 13.93 22.08
C ASN A 133 -1.03 13.47 22.69
N ILE A 134 -0.16 12.85 21.89
CA ILE A 134 1.08 12.24 22.36
C ILE A 134 2.27 12.86 21.66
N LEU A 135 3.12 13.51 22.44
CA LEU A 135 4.26 14.29 21.96
C LEU A 135 5.53 13.47 21.70
N ASP A 136 5.67 12.27 22.29
CA ASP A 136 6.90 11.46 22.22
C ASP A 136 6.73 10.19 21.37
N THR A 137 5.97 10.26 20.29
CA THR A 137 5.80 9.14 19.36
C THR A 137 6.95 9.06 18.37
N LYS A 138 7.49 7.85 18.18
CA LYS A 138 8.61 7.57 17.26
C LYS A 138 8.11 6.89 15.98
N ARG A 139 8.85 7.11 14.90
CA ARG A 139 8.63 6.37 13.65
C ARG A 139 8.76 4.88 13.90
N THR A 140 7.79 4.10 13.45
CA THR A 140 7.80 2.63 13.56
C THR A 140 7.80 2.01 12.18
N THR A 141 8.61 0.98 11.99
CA THR A 141 8.69 0.19 10.76
C THR A 141 8.21 -1.22 11.03
N THR A 142 7.31 -1.71 10.19
CA THR A 142 6.78 -3.07 10.29
C THR A 142 7.11 -3.82 9.01
N ILE A 143 7.80 -4.96 9.15
CA ILE A 143 8.02 -5.92 8.06
C ILE A 143 6.85 -6.90 8.08
N GLY A 144 6.33 -7.22 6.89
CA GLY A 144 5.17 -8.09 6.76
C GLY A 144 5.07 -8.71 5.39
N GLY A 145 3.91 -9.24 5.08
CA GLY A 145 3.56 -9.80 3.79
C GLY A 145 2.37 -9.08 3.18
N VAL A 146 2.37 -8.95 1.87
CA VAL A 146 1.22 -8.52 1.09
C VAL A 146 0.60 -9.71 0.39
N PHE A 147 -0.70 -9.71 0.26
CA PHE A 147 -1.47 -10.64 -0.56
C PHE A 147 -2.69 -9.91 -1.11
N GLY A 148 -3.14 -10.34 -2.26
CA GLY A 148 -4.26 -9.66 -2.87
C GLY A 148 -4.75 -10.36 -4.11
N GLY A 149 -5.73 -9.74 -4.72
CA GLY A 149 -6.23 -10.13 -6.01
C GLY A 149 -7.16 -9.08 -6.57
N GLY A 150 -7.31 -9.12 -7.88
CA GLY A 150 -8.09 -8.12 -8.58
C GLY A 150 -8.44 -8.55 -9.99
N VAL A 151 -9.00 -7.60 -10.71
CA VAL A 151 -9.34 -7.74 -12.12
C VAL A 151 -8.86 -6.50 -12.85
N ALA A 152 -8.12 -6.70 -13.93
CA ALA A 152 -7.86 -5.67 -14.93
C ALA A 152 -8.86 -5.81 -16.08
N TYR A 153 -9.39 -4.69 -16.53
CA TYR A 153 -10.28 -4.60 -17.68
C TYR A 153 -9.64 -3.75 -18.77
N GLU A 154 -9.37 -4.37 -19.91
CA GLU A 154 -8.76 -3.73 -21.06
C GLU A 154 -9.71 -2.71 -21.70
N LEU A 155 -9.34 -1.43 -21.59
CA LEU A 155 -10.01 -0.33 -22.28
C LEU A 155 -9.48 -0.18 -23.69
N SER A 156 -8.16 -0.30 -23.83
CA SER A 156 -7.42 -0.20 -25.08
C SER A 156 -6.13 -1.04 -25.00
N PRO A 157 -5.43 -1.29 -26.09
CA PRO A 157 -4.16 -2.02 -26.07
C PRO A 157 -3.09 -1.45 -25.13
N SER A 158 -3.22 -0.19 -24.73
CA SER A 158 -2.26 0.48 -23.85
C SER A 158 -2.82 0.83 -22.46
N PHE A 159 -4.13 0.67 -22.21
CA PHE A 159 -4.74 1.10 -20.97
C PHE A 159 -5.74 0.09 -20.41
N ASP A 160 -5.59 -0.22 -19.12
CA ASP A 160 -6.53 -1.02 -18.33
C ASP A 160 -7.11 -0.20 -17.19
N ILE A 161 -8.36 -0.48 -16.82
CA ILE A 161 -8.89 -0.18 -15.49
C ILE A 161 -8.60 -1.38 -14.60
N ARG A 162 -8.02 -1.14 -13.43
CA ARG A 162 -7.69 -2.18 -12.45
C ARG A 162 -8.47 -1.95 -11.17
N ALA A 163 -9.22 -2.96 -10.75
CA ALA A 163 -9.85 -3.01 -9.44
C ALA A 163 -9.20 -4.14 -8.63
N GLU A 164 -8.77 -3.84 -7.41
CA GLU A 164 -7.93 -4.73 -6.63
C GLU A 164 -8.31 -4.66 -5.15
N TYR A 165 -8.20 -5.78 -4.46
CA TYR A 165 -8.26 -5.87 -3.02
C TYR A 165 -6.96 -6.45 -2.49
N ARG A 166 -6.27 -5.69 -1.65
CA ARG A 166 -5.00 -6.06 -1.05
C ARG A 166 -5.12 -6.16 0.46
N GLY A 167 -4.30 -7.04 1.04
CA GLY A 167 -4.09 -7.15 2.48
C GLY A 167 -2.62 -7.08 2.82
N PHE A 168 -2.25 -6.25 3.80
CA PHE A 168 -0.93 -6.25 4.41
C PHE A 168 -1.00 -6.89 5.78
N VAL A 169 -0.26 -7.99 5.99
CA VAL A 169 -0.13 -8.65 7.29
C VAL A 169 1.14 -8.19 7.97
N GLY A 170 1.03 -7.54 9.10
CA GLY A 170 2.19 -7.07 9.86
C GLY A 170 1.89 -6.88 11.35
N LYS A 171 2.93 -6.68 12.15
CA LYS A 171 2.77 -6.32 13.55
C LYS A 171 2.11 -4.94 13.70
N THR A 172 1.24 -4.80 14.70
CA THR A 172 0.66 -3.51 15.05
C THR A 172 1.75 -2.55 15.54
N PRO A 173 1.84 -1.31 15.01
CA PRO A 173 2.82 -0.33 15.46
C PRO A 173 2.53 0.10 16.90
N ASN A 174 3.59 0.30 17.69
CA ASN A 174 3.51 0.83 19.05
C ASN A 174 4.09 2.24 19.21
N PHE A 175 4.63 2.81 18.13
CA PHE A 175 5.26 4.14 18.08
C PHE A 175 6.33 4.39 19.15
N GLY A 176 6.98 3.31 19.66
CA GLY A 176 8.01 3.37 20.70
C GLY A 176 7.45 3.53 22.12
N ILE A 177 6.15 3.36 22.31
CA ILE A 177 5.47 3.41 23.63
C ILE A 177 5.04 1.99 23.98
N ASP A 178 5.58 1.45 25.08
CA ASP A 178 5.31 0.07 25.48
C ASP A 178 3.84 -0.18 25.82
N ASP A 179 3.15 0.80 26.40
CA ASP A 179 1.72 0.74 26.72
C ASP A 179 0.82 0.58 25.47
N PHE A 180 1.31 0.95 24.28
CA PHE A 180 0.60 0.77 23.01
C PHE A 180 0.88 -0.59 22.36
N SER A 181 1.77 -1.38 22.94
CA SER A 181 2.14 -2.68 22.40
C SER A 181 1.01 -3.68 22.60
N THR A 182 0.31 -4.00 21.51
CA THR A 182 -0.67 -5.10 21.51
C THR A 182 0.01 -6.45 21.24
N ASN A 183 1.26 -6.44 20.74
CA ASN A 183 2.04 -7.60 20.33
C ASN A 183 1.26 -8.58 19.41
N ARG A 184 0.33 -8.06 18.62
CA ARG A 184 -0.53 -8.79 17.71
C ARG A 184 -0.22 -8.46 16.26
N TYR A 185 -0.41 -9.45 15.38
CA TYR A 185 -0.46 -9.21 13.94
C TYR A 185 -1.84 -8.71 13.55
N ARG A 186 -1.88 -7.84 12.56
CA ARG A 186 -3.13 -7.35 11.95
C ARG A 186 -3.05 -7.40 10.45
N VAL A 187 -4.21 -7.48 9.82
CA VAL A 187 -4.37 -7.30 8.39
C VAL A 187 -4.90 -5.90 8.15
N ILE A 188 -4.18 -5.11 7.37
CA ILE A 188 -4.68 -3.85 6.82
C ILE A 188 -5.21 -4.17 5.44
N SER A 189 -6.50 -3.91 5.23
CA SER A 189 -7.19 -4.17 3.96
C SER A 189 -7.25 -2.91 3.14
N SER A 190 -6.83 -2.99 1.88
CA SER A 190 -6.68 -1.83 0.99
C SER A 190 -7.34 -2.11 -0.37
N PRO A 191 -8.70 -2.01 -0.47
CA PRO A 191 -9.34 -1.99 -1.77
C PRO A 191 -8.88 -0.79 -2.57
N SER A 192 -8.63 -0.98 -3.85
CA SER A 192 -8.16 0.06 -4.76
C SER A 192 -8.82 -0.01 -6.14
N ILE A 193 -8.88 1.14 -6.79
CA ILE A 193 -9.27 1.27 -8.19
C ILE A 193 -8.35 2.27 -8.88
N GLY A 194 -7.91 1.93 -10.08
CA GLY A 194 -6.97 2.77 -10.81
C GLY A 194 -6.86 2.44 -12.29
N VAL A 195 -5.86 3.04 -12.90
CA VAL A 195 -5.55 2.88 -14.31
C VAL A 195 -4.12 2.36 -14.45
N ALA A 196 -3.92 1.37 -15.30
CA ALA A 196 -2.63 0.85 -15.69
C ALA A 196 -2.33 1.22 -17.14
N TYR A 197 -1.09 1.57 -17.43
CA TYR A 197 -0.55 1.83 -18.75
C TYR A 197 0.48 0.78 -19.11
N HIS A 198 0.30 0.16 -20.28
CA HIS A 198 1.19 -0.86 -20.83
C HIS A 198 2.18 -0.24 -21.82
N PHE A 199 3.46 -0.59 -21.71
CA PHE A 199 4.54 -0.09 -22.57
C PHE A 199 5.64 -1.13 -22.80
#